data_1497253fbd20811536e1327a75b5f0e6
#
_entry.id   1497253fbd20811536e1327a75b5f0e6
#
_cell.length_a   1.000
_cell.length_b   1.000
_cell.length_c   1.000
_cell.angle_alpha   90.00
_cell.angle_beta   90.00
_cell.angle_gamma   90.00
#
_symmetry.space_group_name_H-M   'P 1'
#
loop_
_entity.id
_entity.type
_entity.pdbx_description
1 polymer ?
#
loop_
_entity_poly.entity_id
_entity_poly.type
_entity_poly.pdbx_seq_one_letter_code
_entity_poly.pdbx_strand_id
1 'polypeptide(L)'
;MIEADGLTKSYDGFTAVDGLSFAVGAGEVLGLVGPNGAGKTTTLRSLCGIINPTAGRIRIAGYDLATDPVAAKQRLAFIPDEPHLFDYLTVEEHLRFIARLYGVVDAEARAPGLLEELELTEKRRSLPTELSRGMKQKLAIACGLLHDPEVLILDEPLTGLDPGGIRKMRATIAARARAGTAVLLSSHLLHLVEELCTKLLVIRRGRVVATGTLDEIVTARPELAGLTLEEVFLALTADGAPAPTP
;
A
#
# COMPACT_ATOMS: atom_id res chain seq x y z
N MET A 1 -13.64 -0.26 3.72
CA MET A 1 -12.72 -1.38 3.57
C MET A 1 -11.46 -1.22 4.42
N ILE A 2 -10.75 -0.10 4.37
CA ILE A 2 -9.72 0.24 5.36
C ILE A 2 -10.28 1.37 6.22
N GLU A 3 -10.24 1.24 7.53
CA GLU A 3 -10.62 2.30 8.47
C GLU A 3 -9.56 2.40 9.56
N ALA A 4 -9.02 3.58 9.75
CA ALA A 4 -8.15 3.93 10.88
C ALA A 4 -8.80 5.06 11.66
N ASP A 5 -8.95 4.90 12.96
CA ASP A 5 -9.54 5.88 13.87
C ASP A 5 -8.60 6.16 15.04
N GLY A 6 -8.05 7.38 15.08
CA GLY A 6 -7.11 7.82 16.08
C GLY A 6 -5.80 7.00 16.15
N LEU A 7 -5.38 6.39 15.02
CA LEU A 7 -4.21 5.53 14.98
C LEU A 7 -2.98 6.26 15.54
N THR A 8 -2.44 5.74 16.62
CA THR A 8 -1.24 6.27 17.28
C THR A 8 -0.22 5.15 17.50
N LYS A 9 1.05 5.44 17.17
CA LYS A 9 2.16 4.54 17.47
C LYS A 9 3.33 5.30 18.06
N SER A 10 3.67 4.95 19.28
CA SER A 10 4.85 5.49 20.00
C SER A 10 5.85 4.37 20.30
N TYR A 11 7.13 4.74 20.31
CA TYR A 11 8.28 3.92 20.68
C TYR A 11 9.13 4.72 21.66
N ASP A 12 9.39 4.23 22.84
CA ASP A 12 10.35 4.76 23.83
C ASP A 12 10.51 6.29 23.84
N GLY A 13 9.39 7.02 23.95
CA GLY A 13 9.35 8.48 24.00
C GLY A 13 9.28 9.19 22.63
N PHE A 14 9.31 8.45 21.51
CA PHE A 14 9.10 9.01 20.17
C PHE A 14 7.75 8.55 19.59
N THR A 15 6.91 9.49 19.17
CA THR A 15 5.63 9.20 18.52
C THR A 15 5.81 9.26 17.01
N ALA A 16 5.79 8.07 16.37
CA ALA A 16 5.97 7.92 14.93
C ALA A 16 4.67 8.18 14.14
N VAL A 17 3.52 7.90 14.74
CA VAL A 17 2.18 8.13 14.19
C VAL A 17 1.32 8.68 15.33
N ASP A 18 0.61 9.79 15.10
CA ASP A 18 -0.09 10.55 16.11
C ASP A 18 -1.51 10.89 15.66
N GLY A 19 -2.47 10.08 16.09
CA GLY A 19 -3.89 10.31 15.92
C GLY A 19 -4.40 10.27 14.47
N LEU A 20 -3.81 9.44 13.58
CA LEU A 20 -4.25 9.35 12.19
C LEU A 20 -5.65 8.76 12.09
N SER A 21 -6.57 9.48 11.43
CA SER A 21 -7.93 9.00 11.11
C SER A 21 -8.18 9.17 9.62
N PHE A 22 -8.53 8.07 8.95
CA PHE A 22 -8.87 8.05 7.52
C PHE A 22 -9.59 6.75 7.16
N ALA A 23 -10.23 6.75 5.98
CA ALA A 23 -10.88 5.59 5.42
C ALA A 23 -10.56 5.44 3.92
N VAL A 24 -10.55 4.18 3.44
CA VAL A 24 -10.47 3.83 2.02
C VAL A 24 -11.63 2.92 1.69
N GLY A 25 -12.46 3.35 0.76
CA GLY A 25 -13.62 2.59 0.28
C GLY A 25 -13.25 1.53 -0.76
N ALA A 26 -14.25 0.70 -1.12
CA ALA A 26 -14.12 -0.23 -2.22
C ALA A 26 -13.85 0.51 -3.53
N GLY A 27 -12.87 0.06 -4.30
CA GLY A 27 -12.51 0.67 -5.58
C GLY A 27 -11.72 1.98 -5.49
N GLU A 28 -11.44 2.47 -4.29
CA GLU A 28 -10.61 3.65 -4.09
C GLU A 28 -9.11 3.29 -4.07
N VAL A 29 -8.29 4.20 -4.58
CA VAL A 29 -6.83 4.15 -4.48
C VAL A 29 -6.37 5.35 -3.67
N LEU A 30 -5.95 5.14 -2.42
CA LEU A 30 -5.43 6.19 -1.54
C LEU A 30 -3.90 6.21 -1.60
N GLY A 31 -3.33 7.35 -1.99
CA GLY A 31 -1.90 7.60 -1.94
C GLY A 31 -1.47 8.16 -0.59
N LEU A 32 -0.67 7.40 0.16
CA LEU A 32 -0.05 7.85 1.40
C LEU A 32 1.30 8.52 1.08
N VAL A 33 1.35 9.83 1.16
CA VAL A 33 2.53 10.62 0.82
C VAL A 33 3.05 11.39 2.03
N GLY A 34 4.35 11.61 2.07
CA GLY A 34 5.02 12.32 3.16
C GLY A 34 6.53 12.21 3.04
N PRO A 35 7.30 13.12 3.66
CA PRO A 35 8.76 13.04 3.67
C PRO A 35 9.27 11.77 4.37
N ASN A 36 10.56 11.50 4.25
CA ASN A 36 11.18 10.42 5.00
C ASN A 36 11.02 10.66 6.50
N GLY A 37 10.68 9.59 7.24
CA GLY A 37 10.39 9.70 8.67
C GLY A 37 9.00 10.26 9.01
N ALA A 38 8.12 10.54 8.03
CA ALA A 38 6.77 11.05 8.29
C ALA A 38 5.83 10.04 8.98
N GLY A 39 6.20 8.75 9.04
CA GLY A 39 5.39 7.70 9.65
C GLY A 39 4.70 6.77 8.65
N LYS A 40 4.98 6.87 7.33
CA LYS A 40 4.34 6.05 6.28
C LYS A 40 4.43 4.55 6.55
N THR A 41 5.63 3.99 6.59
CA THR A 41 5.85 2.55 6.81
C THR A 41 5.29 2.08 8.17
N THR A 42 5.37 2.92 9.22
CA THR A 42 4.77 2.63 10.52
C THR A 42 3.25 2.52 10.41
N THR A 43 2.62 3.44 9.68
CA THR A 43 1.17 3.40 9.41
C THR A 43 0.80 2.12 8.66
N LEU A 44 1.48 1.81 7.54
CA LEU A 44 1.19 0.61 6.75
C LEU A 44 1.37 -0.68 7.56
N ARG A 45 2.45 -0.79 8.32
CA ARG A 45 2.70 -1.97 9.19
C ARG A 45 1.68 -2.10 10.31
N SER A 46 1.16 -0.98 10.85
CA SER A 46 0.08 -1.00 11.84
C SER A 46 -1.23 -1.50 11.22
N LEU A 47 -1.59 -1.02 10.02
CA LEU A 47 -2.78 -1.47 9.29
C LEU A 47 -2.74 -2.97 8.93
N CYS A 48 -1.55 -3.53 8.74
CA CYS A 48 -1.36 -4.95 8.46
C CYS A 48 -1.27 -5.81 9.73
N GLY A 49 -1.32 -5.20 10.92
CA GLY A 49 -1.13 -5.91 12.19
C GLY A 49 0.24 -6.58 12.33
N ILE A 50 1.27 -5.99 11.71
CA ILE A 50 2.69 -6.36 11.89
C ILE A 50 3.21 -5.71 13.17
N ILE A 51 2.79 -4.47 13.43
CA ILE A 51 3.05 -3.77 14.69
C ILE A 51 1.71 -3.37 15.32
N ASN A 52 1.59 -3.54 16.63
CA ASN A 52 0.40 -3.11 17.34
C ASN A 52 0.41 -1.60 17.53
N PRO A 53 -0.70 -0.89 17.29
CA PRO A 53 -0.83 0.51 17.64
C PRO A 53 -0.73 0.69 19.16
N THR A 54 -0.30 1.87 19.59
CA THR A 54 -0.31 2.27 21.01
C THR A 54 -1.70 2.72 21.43
N ALA A 55 -2.46 3.35 20.50
CA ALA A 55 -3.85 3.75 20.68
C ALA A 55 -4.55 3.82 19.31
N GLY A 56 -5.87 3.95 19.35
CA GLY A 56 -6.72 3.99 18.16
C GLY A 56 -7.24 2.61 17.77
N ARG A 57 -8.04 2.59 16.68
CA ARG A 57 -8.68 1.38 16.16
C ARG A 57 -8.41 1.24 14.67
N ILE A 58 -8.28 0.00 14.22
CA ILE A 58 -8.10 -0.36 12.80
C ILE A 58 -9.14 -1.41 12.42
N ARG A 59 -9.83 -1.18 11.30
CA ARG A 59 -10.69 -2.18 10.67
C ARG A 59 -10.25 -2.42 9.24
N ILE A 60 -10.23 -3.70 8.86
CA ILE A 60 -9.90 -4.17 7.52
C ILE A 60 -11.07 -5.03 7.01
N ALA A 61 -11.66 -4.65 5.89
CA ALA A 61 -12.82 -5.32 5.30
C ALA A 61 -13.97 -5.54 6.33
N GLY A 62 -14.18 -4.58 7.25
CA GLY A 62 -15.19 -4.63 8.31
C GLY A 62 -14.75 -5.34 9.59
N TYR A 63 -13.64 -6.06 9.61
CA TYR A 63 -13.12 -6.77 10.77
C TYR A 63 -12.17 -5.89 11.59
N ASP A 64 -12.36 -5.86 12.88
CA ASP A 64 -11.45 -5.16 13.81
C ASP A 64 -10.15 -5.95 13.95
N LEU A 65 -9.03 -5.30 13.67
CA LEU A 65 -7.72 -5.97 13.63
C LEU A 65 -7.25 -6.47 15.02
N ALA A 66 -7.77 -5.88 16.11
CA ALA A 66 -7.41 -6.29 17.46
C ALA A 66 -8.23 -7.50 17.95
N THR A 67 -9.52 -7.60 17.58
CA THR A 67 -10.41 -8.69 18.03
C THR A 67 -10.50 -9.83 17.02
N ASP A 68 -10.41 -9.54 15.70
CA ASP A 68 -10.59 -10.49 14.63
C ASP A 68 -9.42 -10.50 13.63
N PRO A 69 -8.15 -10.62 14.11
CA PRO A 69 -6.96 -10.44 13.29
C PRO A 69 -6.85 -11.44 12.14
N VAL A 70 -7.32 -12.66 12.32
CA VAL A 70 -7.27 -13.70 11.27
C VAL A 70 -8.23 -13.36 10.14
N ALA A 71 -9.47 -13.00 10.45
CA ALA A 71 -10.47 -12.63 9.46
C ALA A 71 -10.08 -11.38 8.68
N ALA A 72 -9.49 -10.38 9.35
CA ALA A 72 -8.93 -9.18 8.74
C ALA A 72 -7.78 -9.53 7.78
N LYS A 73 -6.80 -10.31 8.24
CA LYS A 73 -5.61 -10.69 7.45
C LYS A 73 -5.92 -11.61 6.26
N GLN A 74 -6.95 -12.44 6.34
CA GLN A 74 -7.40 -13.26 5.21
C GLN A 74 -7.91 -12.43 4.02
N ARG A 75 -8.30 -11.18 4.25
CA ARG A 75 -8.83 -10.25 3.23
C ARG A 75 -7.83 -9.18 2.81
N LEU A 76 -6.64 -9.22 3.36
CA LEU A 76 -5.59 -8.23 3.19
C LEU A 76 -4.39 -8.85 2.47
N ALA A 77 -3.85 -8.13 1.48
CA ALA A 77 -2.49 -8.36 1.02
C ALA A 77 -1.62 -7.15 1.38
N PHE A 78 -0.42 -7.42 1.88
CA PHE A 78 0.61 -6.41 2.13
C PHE A 78 1.87 -6.72 1.32
N ILE A 79 2.29 -5.76 0.51
CA ILE A 79 3.52 -5.84 -0.28
C ILE A 79 4.49 -4.78 0.24
N PRO A 80 5.56 -5.16 0.95
CA PRO A 80 6.57 -4.23 1.43
C PRO A 80 7.50 -3.75 0.29
N ASP A 81 8.20 -2.63 0.51
CA ASP A 81 9.25 -2.12 -0.41
C ASP A 81 10.35 -3.16 -0.69
N GLU A 82 10.78 -3.87 0.36
CA GLU A 82 11.71 -5.00 0.23
C GLU A 82 10.97 -6.31 0.52
N PRO A 83 10.63 -7.09 -0.52
CA PRO A 83 9.97 -8.38 -0.33
C PRO A 83 10.87 -9.39 0.37
N HIS A 84 10.37 -9.97 1.44
CA HIS A 84 11.01 -11.10 2.12
C HIS A 84 10.48 -12.41 1.52
N LEU A 85 11.22 -12.96 0.58
CA LEU A 85 10.92 -14.24 -0.07
C LEU A 85 11.66 -15.37 0.63
N PHE A 86 11.13 -16.60 0.53
CA PHE A 86 11.79 -17.79 1.06
C PHE A 86 12.91 -18.24 0.11
N ASP A 87 14.14 -18.20 0.53
CA ASP A 87 15.33 -18.45 -0.31
C ASP A 87 15.34 -19.81 -1.02
N TYR A 88 14.65 -20.80 -0.46
CA TYR A 88 14.64 -22.19 -0.94
C TYR A 88 13.36 -22.58 -1.67
N LEU A 89 12.42 -21.64 -1.89
CA LEU A 89 11.23 -21.88 -2.69
C LEU A 89 11.38 -21.22 -4.06
N THR A 90 11.04 -21.95 -5.11
CA THR A 90 10.90 -21.40 -6.45
C THR A 90 9.69 -20.47 -6.53
N VAL A 91 9.59 -19.72 -7.63
CA VAL A 91 8.44 -18.82 -7.90
C VAL A 91 7.11 -19.57 -7.76
N GLU A 92 6.98 -20.76 -8.40
CA GLU A 92 5.72 -21.53 -8.33
C GLU A 92 5.48 -22.14 -6.94
N GLU A 93 6.53 -22.47 -6.20
CA GLU A 93 6.40 -22.99 -4.83
C GLU A 93 5.97 -21.91 -3.86
N HIS A 94 6.39 -20.64 -4.06
CA HIS A 94 5.83 -19.52 -3.30
C HIS A 94 4.33 -19.41 -3.48
N LEU A 95 3.86 -19.43 -4.73
CA LEU A 95 2.42 -19.36 -5.01
C LEU A 95 1.67 -20.55 -4.39
N ARG A 96 2.22 -21.76 -4.50
CA ARG A 96 1.63 -22.96 -3.88
C ARG A 96 1.59 -22.87 -2.35
N PHE A 97 2.65 -22.31 -1.73
CA PHE A 97 2.69 -22.06 -0.28
C PHE A 97 1.59 -21.07 0.14
N ILE A 98 1.49 -19.94 -0.54
CA ILE A 98 0.45 -18.93 -0.28
C ILE A 98 -0.95 -19.51 -0.50
N ALA A 99 -1.16 -20.28 -1.56
CA ALA A 99 -2.42 -20.94 -1.82
C ALA A 99 -2.89 -21.82 -0.65
N ARG A 100 -1.96 -22.60 -0.10
CA ARG A 100 -2.23 -23.44 1.08
C ARG A 100 -2.52 -22.62 2.33
N LEU A 101 -1.74 -21.55 2.55
CA LEU A 101 -1.88 -20.67 3.72
C LEU A 101 -3.24 -19.98 3.75
N TYR A 102 -3.70 -19.50 2.59
CA TYR A 102 -4.97 -18.78 2.46
C TYR A 102 -6.16 -19.66 2.06
N GLY A 103 -5.94 -20.98 1.83
CA GLY A 103 -7.00 -21.91 1.45
C GLY A 103 -7.57 -21.67 0.04
N VAL A 104 -6.72 -21.20 -0.90
CA VAL A 104 -7.16 -20.91 -2.29
C VAL A 104 -7.35 -22.22 -3.04
N VAL A 105 -8.59 -22.60 -3.28
CA VAL A 105 -8.97 -23.89 -3.89
C VAL A 105 -8.58 -23.98 -5.36
N ASP A 106 -8.71 -22.88 -6.10
CA ASP A 106 -8.48 -22.76 -7.55
C ASP A 106 -7.08 -22.20 -7.91
N ALA A 107 -6.12 -22.29 -6.99
CA ALA A 107 -4.78 -21.72 -7.14
C ALA A 107 -4.05 -22.21 -8.40
N GLU A 108 -4.21 -23.49 -8.77
CA GLU A 108 -3.59 -24.08 -9.96
C GLU A 108 -4.11 -23.45 -11.27
N ALA A 109 -5.36 -23.01 -11.28
CA ALA A 109 -5.96 -22.30 -12.41
C ALA A 109 -5.58 -20.82 -12.44
N ARG A 110 -5.42 -20.16 -11.27
CA ARG A 110 -5.16 -18.73 -11.13
C ARG A 110 -3.68 -18.38 -11.27
N ALA A 111 -2.79 -19.20 -10.70
CA ALA A 111 -1.36 -18.90 -10.66
C ALA A 111 -0.72 -18.68 -12.04
N PRO A 112 -1.00 -19.48 -13.09
CA PRO A 112 -0.45 -19.24 -14.43
C PRO A 112 -0.81 -17.85 -14.98
N GLY A 113 -2.06 -17.41 -14.84
CA GLY A 113 -2.51 -16.09 -15.29
C GLY A 113 -1.80 -14.94 -14.58
N LEU A 114 -1.58 -15.07 -13.25
CA LEU A 114 -0.81 -14.09 -12.48
C LEU A 114 0.66 -14.04 -12.89
N LEU A 115 1.28 -15.19 -13.16
CA LEU A 115 2.66 -15.25 -13.64
C LEU A 115 2.79 -14.61 -15.03
N GLU A 116 1.81 -14.79 -15.90
CA GLU A 116 1.77 -14.14 -17.22
C GLU A 116 1.56 -12.62 -17.08
N GLU A 117 0.57 -12.20 -16.30
CA GLU A 117 0.28 -10.79 -16.00
C GLU A 117 1.54 -10.04 -15.51
N LEU A 118 2.34 -10.70 -14.65
CA LEU A 118 3.53 -10.12 -14.02
C LEU A 118 4.85 -10.49 -14.72
N GLU A 119 4.81 -11.17 -15.89
CA GLU A 119 5.99 -11.55 -16.69
C GLU A 119 6.98 -12.45 -15.93
N LEU A 120 6.46 -13.39 -15.17
CA LEU A 120 7.25 -14.36 -14.40
C LEU A 120 7.15 -15.79 -14.92
N THR A 121 6.41 -16.05 -16.01
CA THR A 121 6.16 -17.40 -16.55
C THR A 121 7.45 -18.16 -16.80
N GLU A 122 8.44 -17.54 -17.47
CA GLU A 122 9.75 -18.14 -17.76
C GLU A 122 10.60 -18.39 -16.50
N LYS A 123 10.26 -17.69 -15.39
CA LYS A 123 10.97 -17.77 -14.11
C LYS A 123 10.29 -18.66 -13.08
N ARG A 124 9.21 -19.37 -13.45
CA ARG A 124 8.39 -20.14 -12.49
C ARG A 124 9.21 -21.15 -11.65
N ARG A 125 10.32 -21.67 -12.19
CA ARG A 125 11.21 -22.64 -11.51
C ARG A 125 12.46 -22.00 -10.91
N SER A 126 12.65 -20.68 -11.06
CA SER A 126 13.81 -19.96 -10.52
C SER A 126 13.64 -19.73 -9.02
N LEU A 127 14.76 -19.75 -8.30
CA LEU A 127 14.85 -19.33 -6.91
C LEU A 127 14.92 -17.79 -6.81
N PRO A 128 14.60 -17.16 -5.66
CA PRO A 128 14.73 -15.73 -5.47
C PRO A 128 16.13 -15.17 -5.74
N THR A 129 17.17 -15.94 -5.51
CA THR A 129 18.55 -15.55 -5.77
C THR A 129 18.84 -15.35 -7.26
N GLU A 130 18.04 -15.95 -8.15
CA GLU A 130 18.14 -15.84 -9.60
C GLU A 130 17.24 -14.73 -10.18
N LEU A 131 16.49 -14.02 -9.32
CA LEU A 131 15.58 -12.96 -9.70
C LEU A 131 16.21 -11.58 -9.48
N SER A 132 15.98 -10.65 -10.40
CA SER A 132 16.25 -9.24 -10.18
C SER A 132 15.36 -8.65 -9.07
N ARG A 133 15.72 -7.47 -8.53
CA ARG A 133 14.89 -6.77 -7.55
C ARG A 133 13.44 -6.59 -8.03
N GLY A 134 13.27 -6.14 -9.27
CA GLY A 134 11.94 -5.96 -9.86
C GLY A 134 11.16 -7.26 -10.02
N MET A 135 11.82 -8.38 -10.35
CA MET A 135 11.18 -9.70 -10.41
C MET A 135 10.77 -10.19 -9.02
N LYS A 136 11.57 -9.93 -7.98
CA LYS A 136 11.20 -10.23 -6.59
C LYS A 136 9.96 -9.45 -6.16
N GLN A 137 9.87 -8.17 -6.53
CA GLN A 137 8.70 -7.34 -6.29
C GLN A 137 7.47 -7.90 -7.00
N LYS A 138 7.60 -8.26 -8.28
CA LYS A 138 6.53 -8.91 -9.06
C LYS A 138 6.05 -10.22 -8.41
N LEU A 139 6.97 -11.05 -7.90
CA LEU A 139 6.63 -12.29 -7.19
C LEU A 139 5.87 -12.02 -5.89
N ALA A 140 6.29 -11.04 -5.09
CA ALA A 140 5.58 -10.66 -3.87
C ALA A 140 4.14 -10.21 -4.19
N ILE A 141 3.97 -9.45 -5.27
CA ILE A 141 2.65 -9.01 -5.74
C ILE A 141 1.81 -10.20 -6.23
N ALA A 142 2.41 -11.14 -7.01
CA ALA A 142 1.71 -12.36 -7.41
C ALA A 142 1.21 -13.16 -6.20
N CYS A 143 2.05 -13.32 -5.18
CA CYS A 143 1.70 -13.94 -3.91
C CYS A 143 0.53 -13.23 -3.21
N GLY A 144 0.59 -11.90 -3.13
CA GLY A 144 -0.45 -11.08 -2.50
C GLY A 144 -1.78 -11.10 -3.26
N LEU A 145 -1.76 -11.19 -4.58
CA LEU A 145 -2.97 -11.19 -5.40
C LEU A 145 -3.62 -12.58 -5.55
N LEU A 146 -2.90 -13.65 -5.23
CA LEU A 146 -3.38 -15.02 -5.47
C LEU A 146 -4.67 -15.35 -4.73
N HIS A 147 -4.85 -14.85 -3.50
CA HIS A 147 -6.02 -15.10 -2.67
C HIS A 147 -7.15 -14.06 -2.85
N ASP A 148 -7.03 -13.17 -3.87
CA ASP A 148 -8.04 -12.18 -4.25
C ASP A 148 -8.45 -11.26 -3.09
N PRO A 149 -7.51 -10.47 -2.54
CA PRO A 149 -7.74 -9.67 -1.35
C PRO A 149 -8.74 -8.53 -1.60
N GLU A 150 -9.61 -8.26 -0.62
CA GLU A 150 -10.49 -7.09 -0.61
C GLU A 150 -9.72 -5.79 -0.35
N VAL A 151 -8.55 -5.89 0.30
CA VAL A 151 -7.67 -4.78 0.66
C VAL A 151 -6.25 -5.06 0.20
N LEU A 152 -5.65 -4.11 -0.52
CA LEU A 152 -4.27 -4.18 -0.99
C LEU A 152 -3.47 -3.00 -0.44
N ILE A 153 -2.47 -3.30 0.38
CA ILE A 153 -1.55 -2.31 0.95
C ILE A 153 -0.17 -2.49 0.33
N LEU A 154 0.37 -1.42 -0.23
CA LEU A 154 1.60 -1.42 -1.02
C LEU A 154 2.58 -0.37 -0.46
N ASP A 155 3.75 -0.81 -0.03
CA ASP A 155 4.82 0.11 0.39
C ASP A 155 5.82 0.24 -0.76
N GLU A 156 5.88 1.42 -1.39
CA GLU A 156 6.76 1.76 -2.52
C GLU A 156 6.74 0.74 -3.68
N PRO A 157 5.57 0.31 -4.19
CA PRO A 157 5.45 -0.86 -5.09
C PRO A 157 6.11 -0.69 -6.46
N LEU A 158 6.44 0.54 -6.85
CA LEU A 158 6.99 0.89 -8.16
C LEU A 158 8.51 1.05 -8.14
N THR A 159 9.12 1.01 -6.96
CA THR A 159 10.57 1.17 -6.77
C THR A 159 11.33 -0.03 -7.34
N GLY A 160 12.36 0.25 -8.15
CA GLY A 160 13.21 -0.80 -8.73
C GLY A 160 12.62 -1.51 -9.95
N LEU A 161 11.47 -1.07 -10.44
CA LEU A 161 10.92 -1.52 -11.73
C LEU A 161 11.45 -0.65 -12.88
N ASP A 162 11.61 -1.25 -14.03
CA ASP A 162 11.85 -0.55 -15.28
C ASP A 162 10.57 0.18 -15.76
N PRO A 163 10.65 1.11 -16.72
CA PRO A 163 9.46 1.85 -17.19
C PRO A 163 8.34 0.96 -17.72
N GLY A 164 8.65 -0.21 -18.30
CA GLY A 164 7.67 -1.20 -18.72
C GLY A 164 6.95 -1.84 -17.55
N GLY A 165 7.72 -2.26 -16.54
CA GLY A 165 7.22 -2.81 -15.29
C GLY A 165 6.35 -1.83 -14.52
N ILE A 166 6.74 -0.54 -14.45
CA ILE A 166 5.92 0.52 -13.83
C ILE A 166 4.55 0.63 -14.50
N ARG A 167 4.51 0.73 -15.85
CA ARG A 167 3.23 0.81 -16.59
C ARG A 167 2.35 -0.40 -16.33
N LYS A 168 2.92 -1.60 -16.32
CA LYS A 168 2.20 -2.84 -16.09
C LYS A 168 1.66 -2.92 -14.67
N MET A 169 2.50 -2.58 -13.68
CA MET A 169 2.10 -2.55 -12.28
C MET A 169 0.95 -1.57 -12.02
N ARG A 170 1.02 -0.37 -12.61
CA ARG A 170 -0.07 0.60 -12.55
C ARG A 170 -1.36 0.04 -13.13
N ALA A 171 -1.29 -0.63 -14.29
CA ALA A 171 -2.45 -1.26 -14.92
C ALA A 171 -3.05 -2.35 -14.01
N THR A 172 -2.22 -3.19 -13.38
CA THR A 172 -2.63 -4.22 -12.42
C THR A 172 -3.33 -3.59 -11.21
N ILE A 173 -2.73 -2.58 -10.56
CA ILE A 173 -3.34 -1.89 -9.40
C ILE A 173 -4.69 -1.26 -9.79
N ALA A 174 -4.74 -0.53 -10.91
CA ALA A 174 -5.97 0.09 -11.40
C ALA A 174 -7.05 -0.95 -11.74
N ALA A 175 -6.68 -2.11 -12.29
CA ALA A 175 -7.62 -3.20 -12.57
C ALA A 175 -8.20 -3.77 -11.28
N ARG A 176 -7.39 -4.00 -10.23
CA ARG A 176 -7.87 -4.47 -8.94
C ARG A 176 -8.79 -3.45 -8.26
N ALA A 177 -8.44 -2.16 -8.30
CA ALA A 177 -9.32 -1.12 -7.77
C ALA A 177 -10.68 -1.10 -8.51
N ARG A 178 -10.68 -1.13 -9.86
CA ARG A 178 -11.93 -1.22 -10.64
C ARG A 178 -12.76 -2.46 -10.32
N ALA A 179 -12.13 -3.55 -9.91
CA ALA A 179 -12.81 -4.77 -9.46
C ALA A 179 -13.37 -4.67 -8.03
N GLY A 180 -13.13 -3.54 -7.33
CA GLY A 180 -13.67 -3.29 -5.99
C GLY A 180 -12.67 -3.40 -4.85
N THR A 181 -11.40 -3.75 -5.12
CA THR A 181 -10.34 -3.78 -4.09
C THR A 181 -10.07 -2.37 -3.58
N ALA A 182 -10.02 -2.18 -2.26
CA ALA A 182 -9.52 -0.95 -1.66
C ALA A 182 -8.00 -0.96 -1.66
N VAL A 183 -7.38 0.05 -2.24
CA VAL A 183 -5.92 0.12 -2.37
C VAL A 183 -5.36 1.27 -1.56
N LEU A 184 -4.36 1.01 -0.73
CA LEU A 184 -3.54 2.02 -0.07
C LEU A 184 -2.09 1.82 -0.51
N LEU A 185 -1.49 2.83 -1.11
CA LEU A 185 -0.09 2.75 -1.50
C LEU A 185 0.72 3.93 -0.95
N SER A 186 1.95 3.68 -0.52
CA SER A 186 2.95 4.72 -0.30
C SER A 186 3.79 4.89 -1.57
N SER A 187 4.19 6.11 -1.87
CA SER A 187 5.21 6.38 -2.88
C SER A 187 5.87 7.74 -2.66
N HIS A 188 7.16 7.82 -3.02
CA HIS A 188 7.88 9.07 -3.16
C HIS A 188 7.86 9.61 -4.61
N LEU A 189 7.33 8.83 -5.56
CA LEU A 189 7.19 9.20 -6.98
C LEU A 189 5.83 9.89 -7.19
N LEU A 190 5.76 11.19 -6.86
CA LEU A 190 4.51 11.94 -6.82
C LEU A 190 3.75 11.96 -8.14
N HIS A 191 4.44 12.03 -9.30
CA HIS A 191 3.81 11.95 -10.60
C HIS A 191 3.05 10.63 -10.84
N LEU A 192 3.54 9.51 -10.27
CA LEU A 192 2.85 8.22 -10.37
C LEU A 192 1.67 8.13 -9.39
N VAL A 193 1.79 8.79 -8.24
CA VAL A 193 0.67 8.93 -7.28
C VAL A 193 -0.47 9.72 -7.91
N GLU A 194 -0.17 10.85 -8.58
CA GLU A 194 -1.17 11.68 -9.28
C GLU A 194 -1.94 10.91 -10.36
N GLU A 195 -1.23 10.07 -11.12
CA GLU A 195 -1.86 9.28 -12.18
C GLU A 195 -2.66 8.07 -11.70
N LEU A 196 -2.36 7.54 -10.51
CA LEU A 196 -2.93 6.28 -10.02
C LEU A 196 -3.94 6.47 -8.90
N CYS A 197 -3.73 7.47 -8.02
CA CYS A 197 -4.52 7.62 -6.82
C CYS A 197 -5.79 8.46 -7.05
N THR A 198 -6.89 8.01 -6.48
CA THR A 198 -8.15 8.77 -6.46
C THR A 198 -8.17 9.81 -5.37
N LYS A 199 -7.46 9.55 -4.27
CA LYS A 199 -7.32 10.44 -3.10
C LYS A 199 -5.90 10.40 -2.56
N LEU A 200 -5.55 11.42 -1.82
CA LEU A 200 -4.27 11.59 -1.15
C LEU A 200 -4.46 11.66 0.36
N LEU A 201 -3.52 11.10 1.09
CA LEU A 201 -3.32 11.29 2.52
C LEU A 201 -1.89 11.80 2.72
N VAL A 202 -1.76 13.11 2.92
CA VAL A 202 -0.46 13.74 3.14
C VAL A 202 -0.16 13.74 4.62
N ILE A 203 0.95 13.12 5.02
CA ILE A 203 1.38 13.05 6.41
C ILE A 203 2.74 13.72 6.62
N ARG A 204 2.91 14.35 7.78
CA ARG A 204 4.16 14.94 8.25
C ARG A 204 4.30 14.77 9.76
N ARG A 205 5.47 14.29 10.21
CA ARG A 205 5.75 14.07 11.64
C ARG A 205 4.66 13.27 12.35
N GLY A 206 4.16 12.21 11.69
CA GLY A 206 3.14 11.32 12.21
C GLY A 206 1.71 11.85 12.17
N ARG A 207 1.44 13.04 11.66
CA ARG A 207 0.10 13.67 11.61
C ARG A 207 -0.38 13.88 10.19
N VAL A 208 -1.70 13.87 10.00
CA VAL A 208 -2.33 14.25 8.73
C VAL A 208 -2.13 15.75 8.52
N VAL A 209 -1.65 16.13 7.33
CA VAL A 209 -1.53 17.53 6.90
C VAL A 209 -2.66 17.90 5.93
N ALA A 210 -2.99 16.98 5.04
CA ALA A 210 -4.10 17.13 4.10
C ALA A 210 -4.63 15.75 3.69
N THR A 211 -5.92 15.66 3.35
CA THR A 211 -6.54 14.45 2.81
C THR A 211 -7.65 14.84 1.85
N GLY A 212 -7.86 14.03 0.82
CA GLY A 212 -8.87 14.24 -0.22
C GLY A 212 -8.30 14.08 -1.63
N THR A 213 -9.10 14.41 -2.64
CA THR A 213 -8.60 14.56 -4.01
C THR A 213 -7.67 15.78 -4.10
N LEU A 214 -6.85 15.86 -5.13
CA LEU A 214 -6.00 17.05 -5.34
C LEU A 214 -6.83 18.32 -5.40
N ASP A 215 -7.98 18.29 -6.11
CA ASP A 215 -8.89 19.43 -6.23
C ASP A 215 -9.49 19.85 -4.87
N GLU A 216 -9.88 18.90 -4.02
CA GLU A 216 -10.38 19.18 -2.67
C GLU A 216 -9.29 19.83 -1.79
N ILE A 217 -8.05 19.34 -1.87
CA ILE A 217 -6.91 19.89 -1.12
C ILE A 217 -6.60 21.32 -1.57
N VAL A 218 -6.60 21.57 -2.88
CA VAL A 218 -6.37 22.90 -3.46
C VAL A 218 -7.54 23.85 -3.17
N THR A 219 -8.78 23.38 -3.22
CA THR A 219 -9.96 24.19 -2.89
C THR A 219 -9.96 24.64 -1.43
N ALA A 220 -9.56 23.74 -0.53
CA ALA A 220 -9.42 24.07 0.91
C ALA A 220 -8.25 25.01 1.22
N ARG A 221 -7.31 25.19 0.26
CA ARG A 221 -6.09 26.00 0.40
C ARG A 221 -5.83 26.78 -0.90
N PRO A 222 -6.51 27.91 -1.11
CA PRO A 222 -6.42 28.68 -2.36
C PRO A 222 -5.00 29.12 -2.76
N GLU A 223 -4.10 29.21 -1.80
CA GLU A 223 -2.67 29.50 -2.02
C GLU A 223 -1.93 28.42 -2.81
N LEU A 224 -2.52 27.22 -2.92
CA LEU A 224 -1.98 26.09 -3.69
C LEU A 224 -2.53 26.03 -5.14
N ALA A 225 -3.41 26.96 -5.52
CA ALA A 225 -4.04 26.94 -6.84
C ALA A 225 -3.03 27.10 -7.97
N GLY A 226 -3.11 26.21 -8.97
CA GLY A 226 -2.23 26.22 -10.14
C GLY A 226 -0.87 25.57 -9.93
N LEU A 227 -0.60 25.03 -8.74
CA LEU A 227 0.61 24.27 -8.45
C LEU A 227 0.46 22.80 -8.91
N THR A 228 1.57 22.19 -9.31
CA THR A 228 1.66 20.73 -9.54
C THR A 228 1.55 19.97 -8.21
N LEU A 229 1.23 18.67 -8.25
CA LEU A 229 1.20 17.85 -7.02
C LEU A 229 2.52 17.91 -6.24
N GLU A 230 3.66 17.96 -6.93
CA GLU A 230 4.97 18.08 -6.30
C GLU A 230 5.13 19.40 -5.53
N GLU A 231 4.72 20.51 -6.13
CA GLU A 231 4.75 21.83 -5.49
C GLU A 231 3.75 21.90 -4.31
N VAL A 232 2.55 21.35 -4.47
CA VAL A 232 1.55 21.21 -3.39
C VAL A 232 2.15 20.40 -2.23
N PHE A 233 2.76 19.26 -2.53
CA PHE A 233 3.40 18.41 -1.51
C PHE A 233 4.53 19.16 -0.78
N LEU A 234 5.39 19.86 -1.49
CA LEU A 234 6.47 20.64 -0.90
C LEU A 234 5.91 21.75 0.01
N ALA A 235 4.89 22.48 -0.45
CA ALA A 235 4.23 23.53 0.34
C ALA A 235 3.60 22.97 1.62
N LEU A 236 2.91 21.82 1.54
CA LEU A 236 2.26 21.17 2.68
C LEU A 236 3.25 20.56 3.69
N THR A 237 4.45 20.18 3.22
CA THR A 237 5.43 19.47 4.04
C THR A 237 6.61 20.34 4.47
N ALA A 238 6.69 21.61 4.04
CA ALA A 238 7.72 22.58 4.46
C ALA A 238 7.65 22.86 5.97
N ASP A 239 8.80 23.10 6.57
CA ASP A 239 8.85 23.54 7.97
C ASP A 239 8.21 24.94 8.11
N GLY A 240 7.17 25.03 8.94
CA GLY A 240 6.35 26.25 9.11
C GLY A 240 4.98 26.21 8.41
N ALA A 241 4.65 25.18 7.65
CA ALA A 241 3.30 25.03 7.10
C ALA A 241 2.27 24.97 8.23
N PRO A 242 1.12 25.69 8.10
CA PRO A 242 0.08 25.72 9.13
C PRO A 242 -0.48 24.32 9.40
N ALA A 243 -0.86 24.08 10.66
CA ALA A 243 -1.50 22.85 11.07
C ALA A 243 -2.81 22.65 10.27
N PRO A 244 -3.27 21.40 10.04
CA PRO A 244 -4.54 21.16 9.38
C PRO A 244 -5.67 21.87 10.13
N THR A 245 -6.53 22.54 9.37
CA THR A 245 -7.80 23.04 9.90
C THR A 245 -8.70 21.82 10.21
N PRO A 246 -9.37 21.77 11.37
CA PRO A 246 -10.19 20.64 11.80
C PRO A 246 -11.35 20.35 10.85
#